data_f712b67b86ad75ce28cdf6fbe23fd9d6
#
_entry.id   f712b67b86ad75ce28cdf6fbe23fd9d6
#
_cell.length_a   1.000
_cell.length_b   1.000
_cell.length_c   1.000
_cell.angle_alpha   90.00
_cell.angle_beta   90.00
_cell.angle_gamma   90.00
#
_symmetry.space_group_name_H-M   'P 1'
#
loop_
_entity.id
_entity.type
_entity.pdbx_description
1 polymer ?
#
loop_
_entity_poly.entity_id
_entity_poly.type
_entity_poly.pdbx_seq_one_letter_code
_entity_poly.pdbx_strand_id
1 'polypeptide(L)'
;MFIYGGNMKKQKIFLKNKQLLGFYLVVGVLFSVISVVAPSISGELVNAVIYRQGDVKVYLFLLVLTYILLLLFSIADQYFFQYFQIKEKNAMRNELFQASLKRGNQEKEQIAAFTSFVNNDVPNIVENYYGGTVDIIKCVCIIICVALELFQIHWLLAVIIFGSSILIIMIPNIMRGYASKNRKNYGEALEKFNAVQQSLLSGAETVKVCLYRSNAKRMIENKNNEIEKEEKRLRNCQVSVYGLAGGMQILKRFLILAVGVYLIYRNIIKVGGLLVAVQLAEVLAAPAETLAYLLNAKN
;
A
#
# COMPACT_ATOMS: atom_id res chain seq x y z
N MET A 1 4.20 4.19 20.32
CA MET A 1 4.91 3.45 21.39
C MET A 1 4.59 4.15 22.70
N PHE A 2 3.42 3.84 23.29
CA PHE A 2 3.05 4.43 24.59
C PHE A 2 3.58 3.53 25.69
N ILE A 3 4.57 4.05 26.40
CA ILE A 3 5.16 3.44 27.59
C ILE A 3 4.19 3.71 28.75
N TYR A 4 3.38 2.73 29.10
CA TYR A 4 2.78 2.70 30.43
C TYR A 4 3.89 2.37 31.42
N GLY A 5 4.25 3.33 32.26
CA GLY A 5 5.23 3.17 33.33
C GLY A 5 4.83 2.02 34.25
N GLY A 6 5.71 1.05 34.40
CA GLY A 6 5.61 -0.05 35.33
C GLY A 6 5.64 -1.42 34.66
N ASN A 7 6.85 -1.98 34.54
CA ASN A 7 7.14 -3.42 34.38
C ASN A 7 6.14 -4.31 33.57
N MET A 8 5.72 -3.89 32.39
CA MET A 8 5.33 -4.86 31.39
C MET A 8 6.61 -5.39 30.74
N LYS A 9 7.22 -6.44 31.34
CA LYS A 9 8.10 -7.35 30.61
C LYS A 9 7.46 -7.54 29.26
N LYS A 10 8.24 -7.41 28.16
CA LYS A 10 7.87 -7.76 26.79
C LYS A 10 7.07 -9.06 26.80
N GLN A 11 5.76 -8.99 27.04
CA GLN A 11 4.89 -10.12 26.81
C GLN A 11 5.00 -10.35 25.32
N LYS A 12 5.70 -11.41 24.94
CA LYS A 12 5.71 -11.90 23.57
C LYS A 12 4.24 -12.00 23.21
N ILE A 13 3.75 -11.13 22.33
CA ILE A 13 2.43 -11.22 21.74
C ILE A 13 2.50 -12.50 20.93
N PHE A 14 2.01 -13.61 21.52
CA PHE A 14 2.09 -14.93 20.90
C PHE A 14 1.04 -15.01 19.81
N LEU A 15 1.51 -15.15 18.59
CA LEU A 15 0.72 -15.55 17.45
C LEU A 15 0.07 -16.91 17.79
N LYS A 16 -1.27 -16.95 17.94
CA LYS A 16 -2.01 -18.17 18.27
C LYS A 16 -2.33 -19.01 17.04
N ASN A 17 -2.66 -18.36 15.94
CA ASN A 17 -3.10 -19.02 14.72
C ASN A 17 -1.96 -19.19 13.71
N LYS A 18 -0.82 -19.77 14.13
CA LYS A 18 0.38 -19.98 13.29
C LYS A 18 0.09 -20.77 12.01
N GLN A 19 -0.78 -21.77 12.10
CA GLN A 19 -1.16 -22.60 10.95
C GLN A 19 -1.89 -21.76 9.88
N LEU A 20 -2.82 -20.90 10.31
CA LEU A 20 -3.55 -20.00 9.41
C LEU A 20 -2.63 -18.98 8.73
N LEU A 21 -1.66 -18.43 9.48
CA LEU A 21 -0.63 -17.56 8.89
C LEU A 21 0.22 -18.32 7.88
N GLY A 22 0.59 -19.57 8.18
CA GLY A 22 1.32 -20.45 7.27
C GLY A 22 0.54 -20.72 5.97
N PHE A 23 -0.75 -21.01 6.06
CA PHE A 23 -1.61 -21.18 4.89
C PHE A 23 -1.71 -19.89 4.07
N TYR A 24 -1.92 -18.75 4.71
CA TYR A 24 -1.94 -17.45 4.04
C TYR A 24 -0.61 -17.19 3.32
N LEU A 25 0.53 -17.46 3.94
CA LEU A 25 1.84 -17.31 3.34
C LEU A 25 2.01 -18.23 2.12
N VAL A 26 1.66 -19.50 2.22
CA VAL A 26 1.79 -20.46 1.11
C VAL A 26 0.94 -20.03 -0.09
N VAL A 27 -0.33 -19.68 0.15
CA VAL A 27 -1.25 -19.21 -0.90
C VAL A 27 -0.71 -17.92 -1.55
N GLY A 28 -0.22 -16.99 -0.75
CA GLY A 28 0.34 -15.74 -1.24
C GLY A 28 1.62 -15.92 -2.06
N VAL A 29 2.51 -16.87 -1.68
CA VAL A 29 3.69 -17.20 -2.48
C VAL A 29 3.27 -17.87 -3.80
N LEU A 30 2.31 -18.79 -3.79
CA LEU A 30 1.79 -19.41 -5.02
C LEU A 30 1.17 -18.35 -5.95
N PHE A 31 0.36 -17.44 -5.41
CA PHE A 31 -0.17 -16.31 -6.16
C PHE A 31 0.96 -15.46 -6.78
N SER A 32 2.02 -15.18 -6.02
CA SER A 32 3.19 -14.42 -6.47
C SER A 32 3.91 -15.08 -7.64
N VAL A 33 4.10 -16.39 -7.59
CA VAL A 33 4.72 -17.16 -8.68
C VAL A 33 3.83 -17.17 -9.94
N ILE A 34 2.54 -17.47 -9.77
CA ILE A 34 1.59 -17.53 -10.91
C ILE A 34 1.48 -16.17 -11.59
N SER A 35 1.55 -15.06 -10.83
CA SER A 35 1.49 -13.70 -11.39
C SER A 35 2.65 -13.37 -12.34
N VAL A 36 3.80 -14.06 -12.20
CA VAL A 36 4.95 -13.92 -13.10
C VAL A 36 4.87 -14.91 -14.26
N VAL A 37 4.33 -16.10 -14.04
CA VAL A 37 4.19 -17.14 -15.08
C VAL A 37 3.18 -16.72 -16.17
N ALA A 38 2.10 -16.00 -15.83
CA ALA A 38 1.10 -15.58 -16.80
C ALA A 38 1.68 -14.68 -17.92
N PRO A 39 2.47 -13.63 -17.65
CA PRO A 39 3.22 -12.90 -18.66
C PRO A 39 4.10 -13.78 -19.55
N SER A 40 4.84 -14.73 -18.98
CA SER A 40 5.75 -15.60 -19.73
C SER A 40 5.00 -16.47 -20.75
N ILE A 41 3.87 -17.08 -20.34
CA ILE A 41 3.01 -17.85 -21.26
C ILE A 41 2.43 -16.96 -22.36
N SER A 42 2.03 -15.72 -22.03
CA SER A 42 1.51 -14.78 -23.03
C SER A 42 2.57 -14.42 -24.08
N GLY A 43 3.83 -14.26 -23.66
CA GLY A 43 4.95 -14.02 -24.56
C GLY A 43 5.23 -15.19 -25.47
N GLU A 44 5.23 -16.43 -24.93
CA GLU A 44 5.42 -17.62 -25.73
C GLU A 44 4.27 -17.85 -26.72
N LEU A 45 3.03 -17.54 -26.34
CA LEU A 45 1.90 -17.56 -27.27
C LEU A 45 2.12 -16.61 -28.46
N VAL A 46 2.57 -15.39 -28.21
CA VAL A 46 2.87 -14.40 -29.27
C VAL A 46 4.02 -14.89 -30.15
N ASN A 47 5.07 -15.46 -29.56
CA ASN A 47 6.17 -16.04 -30.29
C ASN A 47 5.71 -17.21 -31.20
N ALA A 48 4.84 -18.09 -30.67
CA ALA A 48 4.28 -19.22 -31.42
C ALA A 48 3.47 -18.76 -32.64
N VAL A 49 2.70 -17.70 -32.51
CA VAL A 49 1.91 -17.13 -33.63
C VAL A 49 2.81 -16.47 -34.68
N ILE A 50 3.77 -15.61 -34.24
CA ILE A 50 4.59 -14.82 -35.17
C ILE A 50 5.61 -15.70 -35.89
N TYR A 51 6.30 -16.58 -35.16
CA TYR A 51 7.38 -17.40 -35.71
C TYR A 51 6.88 -18.77 -36.19
N ARG A 52 5.59 -19.07 -36.06
CA ARG A 52 4.97 -20.37 -36.40
C ARG A 52 5.67 -21.56 -35.72
N GLN A 53 6.12 -21.36 -34.49
CA GLN A 53 6.85 -22.37 -33.67
C GLN A 53 5.95 -22.81 -32.52
N GLY A 54 5.72 -24.12 -32.38
CA GLY A 54 4.87 -24.67 -31.32
C GLY A 54 3.38 -24.70 -31.65
N ASP A 55 2.61 -25.28 -30.75
CA ASP A 55 1.15 -25.41 -30.88
C ASP A 55 0.44 -24.24 -30.18
N VAL A 56 -0.09 -23.31 -30.98
CA VAL A 56 -0.83 -22.13 -30.51
C VAL A 56 -2.00 -22.53 -29.60
N LYS A 57 -2.67 -23.66 -29.86
CA LYS A 57 -3.81 -24.14 -29.07
C LYS A 57 -3.38 -24.51 -27.64
N VAL A 58 -2.20 -25.13 -27.50
CA VAL A 58 -1.65 -25.49 -26.19
C VAL A 58 -1.32 -24.23 -25.37
N TYR A 59 -0.64 -23.24 -25.96
CA TYR A 59 -0.32 -21.98 -25.26
C TYR A 59 -1.57 -21.19 -24.89
N LEU A 60 -2.60 -21.19 -25.75
CA LEU A 60 -3.87 -20.55 -25.46
C LEU A 60 -4.60 -21.25 -24.31
N PHE A 61 -4.63 -22.58 -24.29
CA PHE A 61 -5.19 -23.34 -23.17
C PHE A 61 -4.45 -23.08 -21.86
N LEU A 62 -3.10 -23.10 -21.89
CA LEU A 62 -2.28 -22.79 -20.72
C LEU A 62 -2.51 -21.37 -20.23
N LEU A 63 -2.66 -20.39 -21.12
CA LEU A 63 -2.94 -19.01 -20.76
C LEU A 63 -4.27 -18.89 -20.03
N VAL A 64 -5.35 -19.47 -20.58
CA VAL A 64 -6.67 -19.47 -19.94
C VAL A 64 -6.61 -20.14 -18.57
N LEU A 65 -5.96 -21.30 -18.48
CA LEU A 65 -5.79 -22.02 -17.22
C LEU A 65 -5.04 -21.15 -16.17
N THR A 66 -3.96 -20.49 -16.59
CA THR A 66 -3.16 -19.65 -15.71
C THR A 66 -3.95 -18.44 -15.21
N TYR A 67 -4.77 -17.79 -16.04
CA TYR A 67 -5.63 -16.70 -15.58
C TYR A 67 -6.74 -17.17 -14.62
N ILE A 68 -7.31 -18.37 -14.86
CA ILE A 68 -8.26 -18.98 -13.91
C ILE A 68 -7.57 -19.23 -12.57
N LEU A 69 -6.37 -19.80 -12.57
CA LEU A 69 -5.58 -20.02 -11.36
C LEU A 69 -5.25 -18.71 -10.67
N LEU A 70 -4.83 -17.66 -11.41
CA LEU A 70 -4.60 -16.33 -10.87
C LEU A 70 -5.82 -15.78 -10.13
N LEU A 71 -7.00 -15.89 -10.73
CA LEU A 71 -8.26 -15.46 -10.10
C LEU A 71 -8.54 -16.25 -8.82
N LEU A 72 -8.42 -17.58 -8.86
CA LEU A 72 -8.68 -18.43 -7.71
C LEU A 72 -7.71 -18.16 -6.56
N PHE A 73 -6.41 -18.05 -6.85
CA PHE A 73 -5.40 -17.76 -5.83
C PHE A 73 -5.50 -16.32 -5.29
N SER A 74 -5.92 -15.35 -6.11
CA SER A 74 -6.20 -13.98 -5.66
C SER A 74 -7.35 -13.95 -4.64
N ILE A 75 -8.45 -14.64 -4.94
CA ILE A 75 -9.59 -14.76 -4.02
C ILE A 75 -9.18 -15.50 -2.74
N ALA A 76 -8.46 -16.61 -2.89
CA ALA A 76 -7.97 -17.38 -1.75
C ALA A 76 -7.02 -16.58 -0.85
N ASP A 77 -6.09 -15.83 -1.43
CA ASP A 77 -5.15 -14.98 -0.69
C ASP A 77 -5.90 -13.96 0.17
N GLN A 78 -6.87 -13.26 -0.41
CA GLN A 78 -7.70 -12.29 0.32
C GLN A 78 -8.58 -12.95 1.38
N TYR A 79 -9.16 -14.10 1.08
CA TYR A 79 -9.99 -14.84 2.03
C TYR A 79 -9.19 -15.31 3.24
N PHE A 80 -8.02 -15.93 3.04
CA PHE A 80 -7.15 -16.38 4.12
C PHE A 80 -6.60 -15.22 4.94
N PHE A 81 -6.28 -14.08 4.31
CA PHE A 81 -5.87 -12.86 5.00
C PHE A 81 -6.96 -12.35 5.95
N GLN A 82 -8.18 -12.17 5.46
CA GLN A 82 -9.28 -11.69 6.29
C GLN A 82 -9.64 -12.68 7.39
N TYR A 83 -9.69 -13.98 7.08
CA TYR A 83 -9.97 -15.01 8.06
C TYR A 83 -8.91 -15.08 9.16
N PHE A 84 -7.64 -14.98 8.79
CA PHE A 84 -6.52 -14.87 9.74
C PHE A 84 -6.70 -13.64 10.63
N GLN A 85 -6.97 -12.48 10.06
CA GLN A 85 -7.16 -11.24 10.82
C GLN A 85 -8.29 -11.39 11.86
N ILE A 86 -9.44 -11.90 11.46
CA ILE A 86 -10.60 -12.08 12.36
C ILE A 86 -10.24 -13.00 13.51
N LYS A 87 -9.65 -14.15 13.22
CA LYS A 87 -9.28 -15.16 14.23
C LYS A 87 -8.21 -14.66 15.19
N GLU A 88 -7.18 -14.00 14.68
CA GLU A 88 -6.08 -13.50 15.49
C GLU A 88 -6.50 -12.30 16.35
N LYS A 89 -7.26 -11.33 15.80
CA LYS A 89 -7.84 -10.22 16.56
C LYS A 89 -8.69 -10.73 17.73
N ASN A 90 -9.56 -11.68 17.50
CA ASN A 90 -10.40 -12.26 18.56
C ASN A 90 -9.59 -13.03 19.61
N ALA A 91 -8.58 -13.79 19.19
CA ALA A 91 -7.69 -14.50 20.10
C ALA A 91 -6.91 -13.52 21.00
N MET A 92 -6.36 -12.45 20.42
CA MET A 92 -5.64 -11.41 21.17
C MET A 92 -6.56 -10.65 22.13
N ARG A 93 -7.76 -10.26 21.69
CA ARG A 93 -8.75 -9.59 22.54
C ARG A 93 -9.12 -10.43 23.77
N ASN A 94 -9.40 -11.72 23.56
CA ASN A 94 -9.74 -12.63 24.65
C ASN A 94 -8.58 -12.78 25.64
N GLU A 95 -7.35 -12.90 25.17
CA GLU A 95 -6.18 -13.05 26.02
C GLU A 95 -5.90 -11.78 26.84
N LEU A 96 -5.99 -10.61 26.20
CA LEU A 96 -5.83 -9.32 26.86
C LEU A 96 -6.91 -9.11 27.93
N PHE A 97 -8.16 -9.48 27.62
CA PHE A 97 -9.26 -9.36 28.56
C PHE A 97 -9.06 -10.30 29.78
N GLN A 98 -8.68 -11.55 29.55
CA GLN A 98 -8.36 -12.50 30.63
C GLN A 98 -7.19 -12.01 31.50
N ALA A 99 -6.15 -11.44 30.88
CA ALA A 99 -5.02 -10.86 31.60
C ALA A 99 -5.43 -9.63 32.43
N SER A 100 -6.35 -8.82 31.93
CA SER A 100 -6.92 -7.66 32.64
C SER A 100 -7.73 -8.11 33.87
N LEU A 101 -8.58 -9.13 33.75
CA LEU A 101 -9.35 -9.66 34.87
C LEU A 101 -8.47 -10.22 36.01
N LYS A 102 -7.33 -10.82 35.68
CA LYS A 102 -6.38 -11.33 36.67
C LYS A 102 -5.67 -10.22 37.48
N ARG A 103 -5.64 -8.99 37.01
CA ARG A 103 -4.98 -7.86 37.67
C ARG A 103 -5.81 -7.21 38.79
N GLY A 104 -7.13 -7.47 38.84
CA GLY A 104 -8.02 -6.91 39.86
C GLY A 104 -8.39 -5.44 39.63
N ASN A 105 -8.63 -4.69 40.72
CA ASN A 105 -9.12 -3.31 40.68
C ASN A 105 -8.26 -2.40 39.78
N GLN A 106 -8.87 -1.88 38.73
CA GLN A 106 -8.29 -0.90 37.82
C GLN A 106 -9.02 0.44 37.94
N GLU A 107 -8.27 1.52 37.90
CA GLU A 107 -8.83 2.87 37.86
C GLU A 107 -9.57 3.11 36.52
N LYS A 108 -10.58 4.00 36.55
CA LYS A 108 -11.41 4.31 35.35
C LYS A 108 -10.58 4.73 34.14
N GLU A 109 -9.50 5.49 34.35
CA GLU A 109 -8.58 5.90 33.27
C GLU A 109 -7.85 4.72 32.66
N GLN A 110 -7.44 3.73 33.46
CA GLN A 110 -6.78 2.52 32.99
C GLN A 110 -7.73 1.65 32.16
N ILE A 111 -9.02 1.59 32.55
CA ILE A 111 -10.05 0.86 31.81
C ILE A 111 -10.29 1.53 30.45
N ALA A 112 -10.39 2.86 30.40
CA ALA A 112 -10.57 3.60 29.15
C ALA A 112 -9.39 3.41 28.19
N ALA A 113 -8.16 3.51 28.70
CA ALA A 113 -6.94 3.28 27.94
C ALA A 113 -6.83 1.83 27.44
N PHE A 114 -7.17 0.84 28.27
CA PHE A 114 -7.21 -0.57 27.89
C PHE A 114 -8.24 -0.83 26.77
N THR A 115 -9.44 -0.25 26.90
CA THR A 115 -10.49 -0.38 25.89
C THR A 115 -10.07 0.24 24.55
N SER A 116 -9.42 1.42 24.60
CA SER A 116 -8.85 2.06 23.42
C SER A 116 -7.77 1.18 22.76
N PHE A 117 -6.85 0.62 23.55
CA PHE A 117 -5.81 -0.29 23.05
C PHE A 117 -6.40 -1.51 22.37
N VAL A 118 -7.36 -2.20 23.00
CA VAL A 118 -8.01 -3.41 22.48
C VAL A 118 -8.77 -3.12 21.17
N ASN A 119 -9.40 -1.94 21.06
CA ASN A 119 -10.22 -1.61 19.90
C ASN A 119 -9.44 -0.99 18.74
N ASN A 120 -8.37 -0.24 19.01
CA ASN A 120 -7.60 0.48 18.00
C ASN A 120 -6.25 -0.15 17.70
N ASP A 121 -5.49 -0.54 18.73
CA ASP A 121 -4.11 -1.01 18.54
C ASP A 121 -4.05 -2.49 18.16
N VAL A 122 -4.90 -3.34 18.74
CA VAL A 122 -4.93 -4.77 18.39
C VAL A 122 -5.22 -5.01 16.90
N PRO A 123 -6.23 -4.36 16.28
CA PRO A 123 -6.42 -4.45 14.84
C PRO A 123 -5.18 -4.04 14.03
N ASN A 124 -4.58 -2.91 14.41
CA ASN A 124 -3.37 -2.39 13.74
C ASN A 124 -2.18 -3.35 13.85
N ILE A 125 -1.99 -4.00 15.00
CA ILE A 125 -0.93 -4.98 15.20
C ILE A 125 -1.15 -6.20 14.28
N VAL A 126 -2.37 -6.73 14.24
CA VAL A 126 -2.66 -7.92 13.43
C VAL A 126 -2.53 -7.60 11.94
N GLU A 127 -3.03 -6.46 11.51
CA GLU A 127 -3.03 -6.06 10.10
C GLU A 127 -1.63 -5.66 9.62
N ASN A 128 -1.00 -4.71 10.31
CA ASN A 128 0.26 -4.12 9.84
C ASN A 128 1.49 -4.92 10.24
N TYR A 129 1.50 -5.58 11.40
CA TYR A 129 2.67 -6.33 11.83
C TYR A 129 2.67 -7.76 11.28
N TYR A 130 1.61 -8.54 11.53
CA TYR A 130 1.56 -9.93 11.03
C TYR A 130 1.22 -10.00 9.55
N GLY A 131 0.16 -9.31 9.10
CA GLY A 131 -0.20 -9.21 7.69
C GLY A 131 0.92 -8.59 6.86
N GLY A 132 1.44 -7.44 7.30
CA GLY A 132 2.53 -6.75 6.63
C GLY A 132 3.82 -7.57 6.53
N THR A 133 4.09 -8.49 7.48
CA THR A 133 5.25 -9.40 7.37
C THR A 133 5.06 -10.40 6.23
N VAL A 134 3.87 -10.96 6.06
CA VAL A 134 3.57 -11.87 4.93
C VAL A 134 3.61 -11.10 3.62
N ASP A 135 3.08 -9.88 3.58
CA ASP A 135 3.11 -9.04 2.38
C ASP A 135 4.54 -8.69 1.96
N ILE A 136 5.46 -8.44 2.91
CA ILE A 136 6.89 -8.28 2.60
C ILE A 136 7.45 -9.54 1.94
N ILE A 137 7.15 -10.72 2.47
CA ILE A 137 7.63 -11.99 1.90
C ILE A 137 7.09 -12.18 0.48
N LYS A 138 5.79 -11.92 0.25
CA LYS A 138 5.17 -11.97 -1.08
C LYS A 138 5.83 -11.00 -2.05
N CYS A 139 6.04 -9.75 -1.64
CA CYS A 139 6.70 -8.73 -2.45
C CYS A 139 8.12 -9.15 -2.84
N VAL A 140 8.91 -9.66 -1.88
CA VAL A 140 10.26 -10.16 -2.16
C VAL A 140 10.23 -11.34 -3.14
N CYS A 141 9.28 -12.26 -2.98
CA CYS A 141 9.09 -13.39 -3.89
C CYS A 141 8.79 -12.91 -5.33
N ILE A 142 7.85 -11.97 -5.50
CA ILE A 142 7.54 -11.39 -6.82
C ILE A 142 8.77 -10.72 -7.43
N ILE A 143 9.49 -9.91 -6.65
CA ILE A 143 10.69 -9.21 -7.15
C ILE A 143 11.75 -10.19 -7.63
N ILE A 144 12.00 -11.26 -6.88
CA ILE A 144 12.97 -12.30 -7.27
C ILE A 144 12.49 -13.01 -8.55
N CYS A 145 11.23 -13.44 -8.63
CA CYS A 145 10.70 -14.10 -9.82
C CYS A 145 10.75 -13.20 -11.05
N VAL A 146 10.34 -11.93 -10.92
CA VAL A 146 10.43 -10.93 -12.00
C VAL A 146 11.86 -10.69 -12.42
N ALA A 147 12.82 -10.61 -11.47
CA ALA A 147 14.23 -10.43 -11.79
C ALA A 147 14.75 -11.62 -12.60
N LEU A 148 14.50 -12.85 -12.17
CA LEU A 148 14.93 -14.05 -12.87
C LEU A 148 14.42 -14.09 -14.31
N GLU A 149 13.15 -13.82 -14.51
CA GLU A 149 12.51 -13.82 -15.84
C GLU A 149 13.06 -12.70 -16.74
N LEU A 150 13.20 -11.47 -16.23
CA LEU A 150 13.76 -10.36 -17.00
C LEU A 150 15.22 -10.57 -17.38
N PHE A 151 16.04 -11.16 -16.51
CA PHE A 151 17.43 -11.47 -16.83
C PHE A 151 17.55 -12.57 -17.90
N GLN A 152 16.60 -13.51 -17.96
CA GLN A 152 16.54 -14.51 -19.04
C GLN A 152 16.21 -13.87 -20.39
N ILE A 153 15.34 -12.83 -20.39
CA ILE A 153 15.00 -12.11 -21.63
C ILE A 153 16.18 -11.26 -22.09
N HIS A 154 16.57 -10.28 -21.27
CA HIS A 154 17.75 -9.44 -21.51
C HIS A 154 18.06 -8.55 -20.29
N TRP A 155 19.31 -8.54 -19.86
CA TRP A 155 19.78 -7.78 -18.69
C TRP A 155 19.47 -6.27 -18.75
N LEU A 156 19.54 -5.66 -19.95
CA LEU A 156 19.32 -4.22 -20.13
C LEU A 156 17.87 -3.81 -19.85
N LEU A 157 16.89 -4.66 -20.21
CA LEU A 157 15.49 -4.45 -19.85
C LEU A 157 15.29 -4.56 -18.34
N ALA A 158 15.96 -5.51 -17.68
CA ALA A 158 15.94 -5.64 -16.23
C ALA A 158 16.44 -4.34 -15.55
N VAL A 159 17.59 -3.81 -15.99
CA VAL A 159 18.16 -2.57 -15.43
C VAL A 159 17.21 -1.37 -15.63
N ILE A 160 16.59 -1.23 -16.80
CA ILE A 160 15.62 -0.15 -17.06
C ILE A 160 14.41 -0.27 -16.13
N ILE A 161 13.84 -1.47 -16.00
CA ILE A 161 12.63 -1.70 -15.21
C ILE A 161 12.89 -1.49 -13.72
N PHE A 162 13.95 -2.08 -13.17
CA PHE A 162 14.30 -1.92 -11.76
C PHE A 162 14.77 -0.50 -11.43
N GLY A 163 15.64 0.07 -12.25
CA GLY A 163 16.16 1.43 -12.06
C GLY A 163 15.04 2.48 -12.06
N SER A 164 14.15 2.42 -13.05
CA SER A 164 13.00 3.32 -13.10
C SER A 164 12.00 3.09 -11.95
N SER A 165 11.80 1.86 -11.51
CA SER A 165 10.93 1.56 -10.37
C SER A 165 11.49 2.14 -9.07
N ILE A 166 12.80 2.05 -8.83
CA ILE A 166 13.46 2.68 -7.69
C ILE A 166 13.27 4.21 -7.72
N LEU A 167 13.47 4.84 -8.90
CA LEU A 167 13.29 6.29 -9.05
C LEU A 167 11.85 6.72 -8.74
N ILE A 168 10.84 5.97 -9.19
CA ILE A 168 9.42 6.27 -8.90
C ILE A 168 9.15 6.21 -7.40
N ILE A 169 9.69 5.21 -6.69
CA ILE A 169 9.54 5.07 -5.24
C ILE A 169 10.23 6.22 -4.47
N MET A 170 11.31 6.77 -5.01
CA MET A 170 12.02 7.88 -4.36
C MET A 170 11.26 9.20 -4.42
N ILE A 171 10.38 9.43 -5.41
CA ILE A 171 9.66 10.70 -5.60
C ILE A 171 8.88 11.14 -4.34
N PRO A 172 7.99 10.31 -3.74
CA PRO A 172 7.28 10.68 -2.51
C PRO A 172 8.23 10.97 -1.34
N ASN A 173 9.34 10.24 -1.24
CA ASN A 173 10.31 10.41 -0.17
C ASN A 173 11.05 11.75 -0.28
N ILE A 174 11.46 12.15 -1.48
CA ILE A 174 12.10 13.44 -1.74
C ILE A 174 11.15 14.59 -1.40
N MET A 175 9.87 14.45 -1.72
CA MET A 175 8.87 15.49 -1.48
C MET A 175 8.25 15.43 -0.06
N ARG A 176 8.62 14.47 0.76
CA ARG A 176 8.05 14.24 2.10
C ARG A 176 8.13 15.48 2.99
N GLY A 177 9.25 16.17 3.01
CA GLY A 177 9.43 17.39 3.82
C GLY A 177 8.47 18.51 3.41
N TYR A 178 8.32 18.73 2.11
CA TYR A 178 7.39 19.71 1.57
C TYR A 178 5.93 19.34 1.83
N ALA A 179 5.57 18.09 1.63
CA ALA A 179 4.23 17.57 1.90
C ALA A 179 3.87 17.65 3.40
N SER A 180 4.80 17.30 4.29
CA SER A 180 4.62 17.38 5.75
C SER A 180 4.39 18.82 6.21
N LYS A 181 5.16 19.78 5.70
CA LYS A 181 4.98 21.21 6.00
C LYS A 181 3.59 21.70 5.58
N ASN A 182 3.15 21.40 4.36
CA ASN A 182 1.82 21.80 3.88
C ASN A 182 0.69 21.14 4.67
N ARG A 183 0.85 19.87 5.06
CA ARG A 183 -0.12 19.17 5.91
C ARG A 183 -0.23 19.82 7.29
N LYS A 184 0.91 20.22 7.88
CA LYS A 184 0.93 20.93 9.16
C LYS A 184 0.23 22.29 9.07
N ASN A 185 0.54 23.09 8.05
CA ASN A 185 -0.11 24.40 7.85
C ASN A 185 -1.62 24.27 7.68
N TYR A 186 -2.08 23.27 6.90
CA TYR A 186 -3.52 22.98 6.76
C TYR A 186 -4.15 22.57 8.10
N GLY A 187 -3.47 21.73 8.88
CA GLY A 187 -3.93 21.33 10.22
C GLY A 187 -4.09 22.53 11.17
N GLU A 188 -3.11 23.44 11.19
CA GLU A 188 -3.15 24.66 12.00
C GLU A 188 -4.29 25.61 11.56
N ALA A 189 -4.54 25.73 10.25
CA ALA A 189 -5.66 26.54 9.75
C ALA A 189 -7.02 25.93 10.15
N LEU A 190 -7.14 24.61 10.07
CA LEU A 190 -8.34 23.87 10.47
C LEU A 190 -8.59 23.99 11.98
N GLU A 191 -7.55 23.90 12.81
CA GLU A 191 -7.66 24.09 14.26
C GLU A 191 -8.16 25.49 14.62
N LYS A 192 -7.60 26.54 13.99
CA LYS A 192 -8.05 27.93 14.17
C LYS A 192 -9.51 28.14 13.74
N PHE A 193 -9.92 27.50 12.65
CA PHE A 193 -11.32 27.53 12.20
C PHE A 193 -12.25 26.86 13.22
N ASN A 194 -11.90 25.66 13.69
CA ASN A 194 -12.68 24.92 14.66
C ASN A 194 -12.84 25.70 15.97
N ALA A 195 -11.77 26.37 16.44
CA ALA A 195 -11.82 27.21 17.63
C ALA A 195 -12.81 28.38 17.47
N VAL A 196 -12.77 29.08 16.32
CA VAL A 196 -13.71 30.18 16.02
C VAL A 196 -15.13 29.66 15.88
N GLN A 197 -15.33 28.55 15.17
CA GLN A 197 -16.63 27.92 15.02
C GLN A 197 -17.23 27.53 16.37
N GLN A 198 -16.46 26.87 17.22
CA GLN A 198 -16.90 26.47 18.57
C GLN A 198 -17.25 27.67 19.42
N SER A 199 -16.43 28.73 19.39
CA SER A 199 -16.69 29.97 20.13
C SER A 199 -17.99 30.65 19.68
N LEU A 200 -18.23 30.75 18.37
CA LEU A 200 -19.47 31.35 17.83
C LEU A 200 -20.71 30.50 18.09
N LEU A 201 -20.58 29.16 18.07
CA LEU A 201 -21.72 28.27 18.36
C LEU A 201 -22.06 28.25 19.85
N SER A 202 -21.08 28.24 20.74
CA SER A 202 -21.28 28.32 22.19
C SER A 202 -21.86 29.70 22.61
N GLY A 203 -21.52 30.78 21.88
CA GLY A 203 -22.08 32.12 22.06
C GLY A 203 -23.28 32.47 21.17
N ALA A 204 -23.97 31.47 20.60
CA ALA A 204 -25.01 31.70 19.59
C ALA A 204 -26.16 32.60 20.04
N GLU A 205 -26.55 32.52 21.32
CA GLU A 205 -27.59 33.39 21.91
C GLU A 205 -27.10 34.84 21.98
N THR A 206 -25.87 35.06 22.43
CA THR A 206 -25.23 36.39 22.47
C THR A 206 -25.11 37.00 21.08
N VAL A 207 -24.73 36.20 20.08
CA VAL A 207 -24.64 36.62 18.67
C VAL A 207 -26.01 37.06 18.13
N LYS A 208 -27.11 36.41 18.55
CA LYS A 208 -28.48 36.79 18.19
C LYS A 208 -28.91 38.07 18.86
N VAL A 209 -28.72 38.19 20.18
CA VAL A 209 -29.12 39.34 20.97
C VAL A 209 -28.39 40.62 20.58
N CYS A 210 -27.10 40.53 20.33
CA CYS A 210 -26.24 41.66 19.93
C CYS A 210 -26.31 41.99 18.43
N LEU A 211 -27.21 41.38 17.65
CA LEU A 211 -27.33 41.55 16.19
C LEU A 211 -25.98 41.38 15.43
N TYR A 212 -25.06 40.59 16.00
CA TYR A 212 -23.66 40.42 15.52
C TYR A 212 -23.56 39.39 14.39
N ARG A 213 -24.67 38.97 13.80
CA ARG A 213 -24.75 37.88 12.82
C ARG A 213 -23.90 38.11 11.55
N SER A 214 -23.82 39.34 11.05
CA SER A 214 -23.04 39.70 9.86
C SER A 214 -21.54 39.61 10.13
N ASN A 215 -21.07 40.03 11.31
CA ASN A 215 -19.68 39.94 11.70
C ASN A 215 -19.26 38.49 11.98
N ALA A 216 -20.10 37.70 12.62
CA ALA A 216 -19.87 36.28 12.83
C ALA A 216 -19.76 35.54 11.49
N LYS A 217 -20.61 35.84 10.52
CA LYS A 217 -20.53 35.32 9.16
C LYS A 217 -19.17 35.66 8.52
N ARG A 218 -18.77 36.94 8.59
CA ARG A 218 -17.50 37.38 8.01
C ARG A 218 -16.28 36.74 8.68
N MET A 219 -16.33 36.51 10.00
CA MET A 219 -15.26 35.78 10.72
C MET A 219 -15.11 34.35 10.21
N ILE A 220 -16.22 33.62 10.04
CA ILE A 220 -16.20 32.26 9.49
C ILE A 220 -15.72 32.27 8.04
N GLU A 221 -16.19 33.19 7.20
CA GLU A 221 -15.77 33.31 5.80
C GLU A 221 -14.26 33.57 5.69
N ASN A 222 -13.71 34.47 6.52
CA ASN A 222 -12.28 34.72 6.54
C ASN A 222 -11.46 33.48 6.92
N LYS A 223 -11.91 32.73 7.93
CA LYS A 223 -11.23 31.52 8.34
C LYS A 223 -11.37 30.39 7.30
N ASN A 224 -12.50 30.31 6.65
CA ASN A 224 -12.71 29.38 5.54
C ASN A 224 -11.77 29.68 4.35
N ASN A 225 -11.58 30.95 4.03
CA ASN A 225 -10.64 31.37 3.00
C ASN A 225 -9.17 31.02 3.36
N GLU A 226 -8.80 31.11 4.65
CA GLU A 226 -7.50 30.64 5.14
C GLU A 226 -7.31 29.12 4.92
N ILE A 227 -8.33 28.31 5.29
CA ILE A 227 -8.33 26.86 5.05
C ILE A 227 -8.21 26.56 3.57
N GLU A 228 -9.06 27.18 2.73
CA GLU A 228 -9.05 26.97 1.29
C GLU A 228 -7.66 27.23 0.68
N LYS A 229 -6.99 28.28 1.13
CA LYS A 229 -5.64 28.62 0.67
C LYS A 229 -4.61 27.54 1.03
N GLU A 230 -4.61 27.06 2.28
CA GLU A 230 -3.66 26.04 2.73
C GLU A 230 -4.04 24.64 2.17
N GLU A 231 -5.32 24.36 2.01
CA GLU A 231 -5.78 23.14 1.32
C GLU A 231 -5.33 23.14 -0.14
N LYS A 232 -5.49 24.24 -0.88
CA LYS A 232 -4.97 24.35 -2.26
C LYS A 232 -3.48 24.07 -2.33
N ARG A 233 -2.68 24.58 -1.38
CA ARG A 233 -1.25 24.31 -1.32
C ARG A 233 -0.95 22.82 -1.08
N LEU A 234 -1.67 22.20 -0.17
CA LEU A 234 -1.54 20.77 0.11
C LEU A 234 -1.93 19.94 -1.12
N ARG A 235 -3.06 20.26 -1.76
CA ARG A 235 -3.52 19.57 -2.97
C ARG A 235 -2.56 19.74 -4.14
N ASN A 236 -2.05 20.95 -4.37
CA ASN A 236 -1.06 21.19 -5.41
C ASN A 236 0.22 20.39 -5.18
N CYS A 237 0.66 20.26 -3.93
CA CYS A 237 1.78 19.38 -3.59
C CYS A 237 1.49 17.92 -3.95
N GLN A 238 0.30 17.41 -3.61
CA GLN A 238 -0.13 16.05 -3.95
C GLN A 238 -0.19 15.85 -5.47
N VAL A 239 -0.78 16.79 -6.21
CA VAL A 239 -0.83 16.76 -7.68
C VAL A 239 0.57 16.72 -8.28
N SER A 240 1.51 17.51 -7.74
CA SER A 240 2.91 17.50 -8.20
C SER A 240 3.59 16.14 -7.98
N VAL A 241 3.37 15.51 -6.82
CA VAL A 241 3.89 14.15 -6.54
C VAL A 241 3.31 13.13 -7.52
N TYR A 242 1.99 13.13 -7.71
CA TYR A 242 1.32 12.23 -8.66
C TYR A 242 1.73 12.49 -10.11
N GLY A 243 1.86 13.77 -10.49
CA GLY A 243 2.29 14.16 -11.84
C GLY A 243 3.70 13.67 -12.15
N LEU A 244 4.63 13.87 -11.22
CA LEU A 244 6.01 13.38 -11.37
C LEU A 244 6.07 11.85 -11.43
N ALA A 245 5.37 11.16 -10.52
CA ALA A 245 5.33 9.70 -10.52
C ALA A 245 4.70 9.15 -11.80
N GLY A 246 3.58 9.72 -12.25
CA GLY A 246 2.93 9.36 -13.51
C GLY A 246 3.80 9.62 -14.74
N GLY A 247 4.46 10.78 -14.78
CA GLY A 247 5.43 11.12 -15.83
C GLY A 247 6.58 10.11 -15.91
N MET A 248 7.12 9.71 -14.76
CA MET A 248 8.16 8.67 -14.70
C MET A 248 7.65 7.29 -15.14
N GLN A 249 6.38 6.95 -14.86
CA GLN A 249 5.79 5.71 -15.36
C GLN A 249 5.64 5.72 -16.90
N ILE A 250 5.22 6.85 -17.47
CA ILE A 250 5.15 7.01 -18.93
C ILE A 250 6.55 6.89 -19.55
N LEU A 251 7.55 7.57 -18.96
CA LEU A 251 8.93 7.49 -19.41
C LEU A 251 9.47 6.04 -19.32
N LYS A 252 9.18 5.33 -18.24
CA LYS A 252 9.53 3.90 -18.09
C LYS A 252 8.96 3.07 -19.23
N ARG A 253 7.65 3.19 -19.51
CA ARG A 253 7.00 2.47 -20.62
C ARG A 253 7.65 2.79 -21.96
N PHE A 254 7.91 4.07 -22.22
CA PHE A 254 8.58 4.51 -23.44
C PHE A 254 9.97 3.89 -23.57
N LEU A 255 10.80 3.91 -22.51
CA LEU A 255 12.13 3.33 -22.53
C LEU A 255 12.11 1.81 -22.76
N ILE A 256 11.18 1.08 -22.13
CA ILE A 256 11.03 -0.37 -22.33
C ILE A 256 10.69 -0.65 -23.79
N LEU A 257 9.74 0.09 -24.38
CA LEU A 257 9.33 -0.07 -25.76
C LEU A 257 10.46 0.31 -26.72
N ALA A 258 11.09 1.46 -26.54
CA ALA A 258 12.15 1.94 -27.45
C ALA A 258 13.36 0.98 -27.45
N VAL A 259 13.83 0.59 -26.27
CA VAL A 259 14.95 -0.35 -26.16
C VAL A 259 14.55 -1.74 -26.59
N GLY A 260 13.35 -2.21 -26.24
CA GLY A 260 12.85 -3.52 -26.64
C GLY A 260 12.71 -3.64 -28.17
N VAL A 261 12.14 -2.63 -28.85
CA VAL A 261 12.06 -2.59 -30.33
C VAL A 261 13.45 -2.59 -30.95
N TYR A 262 14.40 -1.82 -30.39
CA TYR A 262 15.77 -1.83 -30.86
C TYR A 262 16.42 -3.21 -30.72
N LEU A 263 16.22 -3.92 -29.61
CA LEU A 263 16.73 -5.28 -29.38
C LEU A 263 16.08 -6.29 -30.33
N ILE A 264 14.77 -6.14 -30.66
CA ILE A 264 14.09 -6.97 -31.67
C ILE A 264 14.69 -6.71 -33.05
N TYR A 265 14.88 -5.44 -33.44
CA TYR A 265 15.49 -5.08 -34.71
C TYR A 265 16.88 -5.68 -34.88
N ARG A 266 17.63 -5.79 -33.79
CA ARG A 266 18.96 -6.46 -33.75
C ARG A 266 18.87 -7.98 -33.65
N ASN A 267 17.67 -8.58 -33.66
CA ASN A 267 17.44 -10.01 -33.48
C ASN A 267 18.01 -10.59 -32.16
N ILE A 268 18.13 -9.76 -31.11
CA ILE A 268 18.64 -10.18 -29.81
C ILE A 268 17.52 -10.80 -28.96
N ILE A 269 16.31 -10.25 -29.04
CA ILE A 269 15.13 -10.77 -28.35
C ILE A 269 13.99 -11.01 -29.33
N LYS A 270 13.07 -11.91 -28.97
CA LYS A 270 11.82 -12.14 -29.73
C LYS A 270 10.74 -11.13 -29.33
N VAL A 271 9.72 -10.94 -30.16
CA VAL A 271 8.60 -10.01 -29.89
C VAL A 271 7.85 -10.37 -28.59
N GLY A 272 7.64 -11.67 -28.35
CA GLY A 272 7.05 -12.14 -27.08
C GLY A 272 7.83 -11.73 -25.85
N GLY A 273 9.18 -11.71 -25.93
CA GLY A 273 10.02 -11.24 -24.81
C GLY A 273 9.79 -9.76 -24.45
N LEU A 274 9.54 -8.90 -25.45
CA LEU A 274 9.17 -7.51 -25.20
C LEU A 274 7.79 -7.42 -24.50
N LEU A 275 6.81 -8.23 -24.94
CA LEU A 275 5.49 -8.29 -24.31
C LEU A 275 5.60 -8.72 -22.84
N VAL A 276 6.40 -9.76 -22.56
CA VAL A 276 6.68 -10.22 -21.19
C VAL A 276 7.28 -9.09 -20.36
N ALA A 277 8.31 -8.39 -20.87
CA ALA A 277 8.95 -7.31 -20.14
C ALA A 277 8.00 -6.17 -19.78
N VAL A 278 7.09 -5.79 -20.69
CA VAL A 278 6.06 -4.77 -20.41
C VAL A 278 5.11 -5.22 -19.32
N GLN A 279 4.61 -6.47 -19.39
CA GLN A 279 3.69 -7.01 -18.38
C GLN A 279 4.38 -7.18 -17.01
N LEU A 280 5.61 -7.67 -16.97
CA LEU A 280 6.38 -7.80 -15.72
C LEU A 280 6.68 -6.44 -15.08
N ALA A 281 6.88 -5.39 -15.88
CA ALA A 281 7.03 -4.03 -15.36
C ALA A 281 5.75 -3.52 -14.66
N GLU A 282 4.57 -3.99 -15.05
CA GLU A 282 3.30 -3.71 -14.37
C GLU A 282 3.11 -4.57 -13.12
N VAL A 283 3.43 -5.86 -13.19
CA VAL A 283 3.39 -6.77 -12.03
C VAL A 283 4.30 -6.29 -10.90
N LEU A 284 5.44 -5.67 -11.22
CA LEU A 284 6.40 -5.14 -10.24
C LEU A 284 5.91 -3.87 -9.54
N ALA A 285 4.97 -3.12 -10.10
CA ALA A 285 4.57 -1.80 -9.59
C ALA A 285 4.00 -1.86 -8.16
N ALA A 286 2.98 -2.68 -7.93
CA ALA A 286 2.32 -2.81 -6.63
C ALA A 286 3.25 -3.34 -5.51
N PRO A 287 4.04 -4.42 -5.70
CA PRO A 287 5.02 -4.87 -4.71
C PRO A 287 6.05 -3.81 -4.34
N ALA A 288 6.52 -3.03 -5.31
CA ALA A 288 7.49 -1.98 -5.07
C ALA A 288 6.91 -0.84 -4.20
N GLU A 289 5.67 -0.43 -4.45
CA GLU A 289 4.96 0.56 -3.63
C GLU A 289 4.68 0.04 -2.22
N THR A 290 4.24 -1.22 -2.09
CA THR A 290 3.97 -1.85 -0.79
C THR A 290 5.23 -1.93 0.07
N LEU A 291 6.36 -2.33 -0.50
CA LEU A 291 7.64 -2.34 0.24
C LEU A 291 8.05 -0.93 0.67
N ALA A 292 7.92 0.07 -0.20
CA ALA A 292 8.22 1.46 0.15
C ALA A 292 7.34 1.95 1.31
N TYR A 293 6.04 1.64 1.30
CA TYR A 293 5.12 1.98 2.38
C TYR A 293 5.51 1.30 3.71
N LEU A 294 5.74 -0.01 3.69
CA LEU A 294 6.06 -0.79 4.90
C LEU A 294 7.41 -0.42 5.52
N LEU A 295 8.41 -0.09 4.69
CA LEU A 295 9.70 0.40 5.17
C LEU A 295 9.59 1.79 5.82
N ASN A 296 8.73 2.67 5.27
CA ASN A 296 8.50 3.99 5.83
C ASN A 296 7.62 3.98 7.09
N ALA A 297 6.73 3.01 7.24
CA ALA A 297 5.85 2.87 8.41
C ALA A 297 6.61 2.37 9.66
N LYS A 298 7.79 1.78 9.49
CA LYS A 298 8.64 1.30 10.60
C LYS A 298 9.58 2.38 11.18
N ASN A 299 9.76 3.51 10.49
CA ASN A 299 10.53 4.67 10.92
C ASN A 299 9.59 5.79 11.40
#